data_676ec5fb2cabb0fb3ed8e7c34e563e2b
#
_entry.id   676ec5fb2cabb0fb3ed8e7c34e563e2b
#
_cell.length_a   1.000
_cell.length_b   1.000
_cell.length_c   1.000
_cell.angle_alpha   90.00
_cell.angle_beta   90.00
_cell.angle_gamma   90.00
#
_symmetry.space_group_name_H-M   'P 1'
#
loop_
_entity.id
_entity.type
_entity.pdbx_description
1 polymer ?
#
loop_
_entity_poly.entity_id
_entity_poly.type
_entity_poly.pdbx_seq_one_letter_code
_entity_poly.pdbx_strand_id
1 'polypeptide(L)'
;MSEVKEYTLDDVIKEMKKHNRKIDTKLISRAYDLAKSQHEGQLRKSGEPYIIHPVQVAYILATLGLDDSTICAALLHDVVEDTNITKKDIIEKFGEEIANMVDGVTKLSKLEYATIEEQQVENYRKMFLAMGKDIRVILIKLSDRLHNMRTLKFLSRDRQIANARETMVLYAPLANRLGMYSLKWELEDLSFKYLYPEEYRELVEGINKKREERLKFIDQIMEQIKTALKKQKIEGEVTGRAKHLYSIYNKMKRDKEFLLWENKNI
;
A
#
# COMPACT_ATOMS: atom_id res chain seq x y z
N MET A 1 17.44 4.00 -9.76
CA MET A 1 16.12 4.12 -9.10
C MET A 1 15.09 3.98 -10.19
N SER A 2 14.28 2.94 -10.19
CA SER A 2 13.17 2.83 -11.15
C SER A 2 12.20 3.98 -10.87
N GLU A 3 11.89 4.77 -11.90
CA GLU A 3 10.79 5.72 -11.87
C GLU A 3 9.52 5.00 -11.43
N VAL A 4 8.73 5.62 -10.57
CA VAL A 4 7.42 5.07 -10.19
C VAL A 4 6.58 5.11 -11.46
N LYS A 5 6.19 3.95 -11.95
CA LYS A 5 5.36 3.87 -13.17
C LYS A 5 4.03 4.56 -12.90
N GLU A 6 3.72 5.56 -13.69
CA GLU A 6 2.42 6.23 -13.66
C GLU A 6 1.39 5.42 -14.44
N TYR A 7 0.27 5.18 -13.80
CA TYR A 7 -0.87 4.49 -14.40
C TYR A 7 -1.97 5.49 -14.73
N THR A 8 -2.67 5.23 -15.82
CA THR A 8 -3.81 6.01 -16.29
C THR A 8 -5.13 5.39 -15.84
N LEU A 9 -6.26 6.10 -16.03
CA LEU A 9 -7.59 5.53 -15.81
C LEU A 9 -7.83 4.26 -16.66
N ASP A 10 -7.33 4.25 -17.89
CA ASP A 10 -7.44 3.09 -18.78
C ASP A 10 -6.69 1.88 -18.22
N ASP A 11 -5.53 2.10 -17.58
CA ASP A 11 -4.78 1.03 -16.91
C ASP A 11 -5.57 0.48 -15.72
N VAL A 12 -6.25 1.35 -14.93
CA VAL A 12 -7.15 0.93 -13.84
C VAL A 12 -8.26 0.04 -14.38
N ILE A 13 -8.98 0.48 -15.40
CA ILE A 13 -10.08 -0.28 -16.01
C ILE A 13 -9.57 -1.61 -16.60
N LYS A 14 -8.41 -1.60 -17.25
CA LYS A 14 -7.78 -2.80 -17.80
C LYS A 14 -7.41 -3.80 -16.70
N GLU A 15 -6.88 -3.32 -15.58
CA GLU A 15 -6.55 -4.17 -14.43
C GLU A 15 -7.78 -4.80 -13.82
N MET A 16 -8.84 -4.01 -13.58
CA MET A 16 -10.12 -4.50 -13.07
C MET A 16 -10.73 -5.60 -13.95
N LYS A 17 -10.63 -5.48 -15.28
CA LYS A 17 -11.14 -6.48 -16.25
C LYS A 17 -10.46 -7.85 -16.13
N LYS A 18 -9.28 -7.94 -15.54
CA LYS A 18 -8.62 -9.23 -15.28
C LYS A 18 -9.32 -10.01 -14.16
N HIS A 19 -9.92 -9.30 -13.21
CA HIS A 19 -10.55 -9.88 -12.01
C HIS A 19 -12.09 -9.95 -12.15
N ASN A 20 -12.70 -8.99 -12.83
CA ASN A 20 -14.15 -8.89 -12.97
C ASN A 20 -14.56 -8.69 -14.46
N ARG A 21 -15.54 -9.46 -14.91
CA ARG A 21 -16.05 -9.37 -16.29
C ARG A 21 -17.10 -8.28 -16.49
N LYS A 22 -17.76 -7.82 -15.43
CA LYS A 22 -18.79 -6.77 -15.47
C LYS A 22 -18.30 -5.60 -14.64
N ILE A 23 -17.91 -4.52 -15.31
CA ILE A 23 -17.41 -3.29 -14.70
C ILE A 23 -18.27 -2.13 -15.19
N ASP A 24 -18.73 -1.29 -14.30
CA ASP A 24 -19.39 -0.04 -14.65
C ASP A 24 -18.35 1.06 -14.96
N THR A 25 -17.82 0.99 -16.18
CA THR A 25 -16.83 1.97 -16.65
C THR A 25 -17.39 3.39 -16.70
N LYS A 26 -18.72 3.58 -16.87
CA LYS A 26 -19.33 4.92 -16.87
C LYS A 26 -19.31 5.53 -15.48
N LEU A 27 -19.61 4.75 -14.45
CA LEU A 27 -19.55 5.20 -13.05
C LEU A 27 -18.10 5.60 -12.68
N ILE A 28 -17.13 4.76 -13.02
CA ILE A 28 -15.71 5.02 -12.75
C ILE A 28 -15.22 6.27 -13.49
N SER A 29 -15.58 6.44 -14.78
CA SER A 29 -15.21 7.65 -15.53
C SER A 29 -15.81 8.90 -14.90
N ARG A 30 -17.08 8.88 -14.47
CA ARG A 30 -17.72 10.00 -13.79
C ARG A 30 -17.01 10.37 -12.47
N ALA A 31 -16.56 9.36 -11.70
CA ALA A 31 -15.80 9.60 -10.48
C ALA A 31 -14.44 10.25 -10.78
N TYR A 32 -13.74 9.76 -11.80
CA TYR A 32 -12.49 10.35 -12.27
C TYR A 32 -12.67 11.79 -12.76
N ASP A 33 -13.70 12.06 -13.58
CA ASP A 33 -13.96 13.40 -14.15
C ASP A 33 -14.26 14.40 -13.04
N LEU A 34 -15.04 14.00 -12.02
CA LEU A 34 -15.28 14.82 -10.85
C LEU A 34 -13.98 15.09 -10.09
N ALA A 35 -13.21 14.06 -9.75
CA ALA A 35 -11.93 14.24 -9.04
C ALA A 35 -10.97 15.14 -9.83
N LYS A 36 -10.84 14.94 -11.14
CA LYS A 36 -9.99 15.74 -12.02
C LYS A 36 -10.41 17.20 -12.05
N SER A 37 -11.71 17.49 -12.20
CA SER A 37 -12.22 18.85 -12.23
C SER A 37 -12.06 19.58 -10.88
N GLN A 38 -12.21 18.86 -9.77
CA GLN A 38 -12.11 19.45 -8.43
C GLN A 38 -10.66 19.72 -8.00
N HIS A 39 -9.70 18.95 -8.54
CA HIS A 39 -8.27 19.14 -8.31
C HIS A 39 -7.57 19.88 -9.46
N GLU A 40 -8.33 20.53 -10.37
CA GLU A 40 -7.75 21.28 -11.49
C GLU A 40 -6.82 22.38 -10.99
N GLY A 41 -5.61 22.46 -11.55
CA GLY A 41 -4.57 23.41 -11.14
C GLY A 41 -3.84 23.06 -9.84
N GLN A 42 -4.27 22.06 -9.09
CA GLN A 42 -3.53 21.58 -7.91
C GLN A 42 -2.35 20.71 -8.32
N LEU A 43 -1.19 20.95 -7.70
CA LEU A 43 0.02 20.16 -7.90
C LEU A 43 0.43 19.47 -6.60
N ARG A 44 0.96 18.28 -6.72
CA ARG A 44 1.65 17.59 -5.62
C ARG A 44 3.04 18.23 -5.39
N LYS A 45 3.69 17.87 -4.27
CA LYS A 45 5.06 18.31 -3.98
C LYS A 45 6.10 17.78 -4.98
N SER A 46 5.76 16.75 -5.74
CA SER A 46 6.54 16.24 -6.88
C SER A 46 6.48 17.16 -8.11
N GLY A 47 5.53 18.12 -8.15
CA GLY A 47 5.24 18.96 -9.30
C GLY A 47 4.22 18.38 -10.28
N GLU A 48 3.74 17.16 -10.04
CA GLU A 48 2.75 16.46 -10.86
C GLU A 48 1.32 16.95 -10.57
N PRO A 49 0.38 16.89 -11.55
CA PRO A 49 -1.04 17.13 -11.31
C PRO A 49 -1.59 16.24 -10.20
N TYR A 50 -2.41 16.82 -9.30
CA TYR A 50 -2.93 16.09 -8.13
C TYR A 50 -3.71 14.83 -8.49
N ILE A 51 -4.44 14.83 -9.60
CA ILE A 51 -5.27 13.71 -10.07
C ILE A 51 -4.47 12.40 -10.26
N ILE A 52 -3.17 12.47 -10.47
CA ILE A 52 -2.32 11.28 -10.60
C ILE A 52 -2.43 10.44 -9.32
N HIS A 53 -2.45 11.07 -8.14
CA HIS A 53 -2.51 10.36 -6.87
C HIS A 53 -3.74 9.45 -6.72
N PRO A 54 -4.99 9.93 -6.80
CA PRO A 54 -6.14 9.06 -6.66
C PRO A 54 -6.21 7.97 -7.75
N VAL A 55 -5.69 8.23 -8.94
CA VAL A 55 -5.58 7.19 -9.99
C VAL A 55 -4.60 6.08 -9.58
N GLN A 56 -3.44 6.42 -9.00
CA GLN A 56 -2.50 5.42 -8.50
C GLN A 56 -3.09 4.60 -7.34
N VAL A 57 -3.82 5.25 -6.42
CA VAL A 57 -4.54 4.57 -5.33
C VAL A 57 -5.58 3.60 -5.90
N ALA A 58 -6.39 4.05 -6.86
CA ALA A 58 -7.37 3.22 -7.56
C ALA A 58 -6.70 2.03 -8.29
N TYR A 59 -5.55 2.24 -8.92
CA TYR A 59 -4.79 1.17 -9.58
C TYR A 59 -4.32 0.10 -8.57
N ILE A 60 -3.79 0.51 -7.41
CA ILE A 60 -3.38 -0.44 -6.36
C ILE A 60 -4.58 -1.31 -5.95
N LEU A 61 -5.76 -0.71 -5.73
CA LEU A 61 -6.98 -1.43 -5.37
C LEU A 61 -7.49 -2.32 -6.51
N ALA A 62 -7.34 -1.89 -7.76
CA ALA A 62 -7.68 -2.71 -8.93
C ALA A 62 -6.81 -3.98 -9.00
N THR A 63 -5.51 -3.91 -8.66
CA THR A 63 -4.63 -5.10 -8.57
C THR A 63 -5.05 -6.09 -7.47
N LEU A 64 -5.81 -5.63 -6.49
CA LEU A 64 -6.37 -6.45 -5.42
C LEU A 64 -7.76 -7.02 -5.78
N GLY A 65 -8.28 -6.71 -6.95
CA GLY A 65 -9.56 -7.22 -7.45
C GLY A 65 -10.78 -6.61 -6.77
N LEU A 66 -10.71 -5.35 -6.28
CA LEU A 66 -11.82 -4.70 -5.61
C LEU A 66 -12.88 -4.21 -6.60
N ASP A 67 -14.09 -3.96 -6.06
CA ASP A 67 -15.28 -3.60 -6.80
C ASP A 67 -15.31 -2.14 -7.30
N ASP A 68 -16.26 -1.86 -8.20
CA ASP A 68 -16.43 -0.55 -8.83
C ASP A 68 -16.67 0.56 -7.80
N SER A 69 -17.47 0.29 -6.76
CA SER A 69 -17.76 1.26 -5.69
C SER A 69 -16.49 1.64 -4.91
N THR A 70 -15.63 0.67 -4.64
CA THR A 70 -14.34 0.91 -3.96
C THR A 70 -13.38 1.72 -4.82
N ILE A 71 -13.30 1.42 -6.13
CA ILE A 71 -12.49 2.19 -7.07
C ILE A 71 -12.99 3.63 -7.20
N CYS A 72 -14.30 3.85 -7.28
CA CYS A 72 -14.89 5.19 -7.28
C CYS A 72 -14.58 5.94 -5.97
N ALA A 73 -14.72 5.29 -4.83
CA ALA A 73 -14.38 5.89 -3.53
C ALA A 73 -12.88 6.24 -3.46
N ALA A 74 -12.00 5.43 -4.03
CA ALA A 74 -10.57 5.73 -4.11
C ALA A 74 -10.26 6.92 -5.01
N LEU A 75 -10.96 7.06 -6.15
CA LEU A 75 -10.82 8.23 -7.02
C LEU A 75 -11.29 9.53 -6.33
N LEU A 76 -12.25 9.42 -5.42
CA LEU A 76 -12.91 10.56 -4.76
C LEU A 76 -12.42 10.82 -3.33
N HIS A 77 -11.48 10.03 -2.79
CA HIS A 77 -11.17 10.01 -1.35
C HIS A 77 -10.69 11.36 -0.80
N ASP A 78 -9.97 12.15 -1.59
CA ASP A 78 -9.46 13.47 -1.19
C ASP A 78 -10.43 14.61 -1.59
N VAL A 79 -11.43 14.37 -2.45
CA VAL A 79 -12.31 15.44 -2.97
C VAL A 79 -13.09 16.13 -1.83
N VAL A 80 -13.59 15.38 -0.85
CA VAL A 80 -14.32 15.94 0.29
C VAL A 80 -13.37 16.61 1.30
N GLU A 81 -12.11 16.19 1.38
CA GLU A 81 -11.13 16.75 2.31
C GLU A 81 -10.52 18.05 1.79
N ASP A 82 -10.17 18.07 0.50
CA ASP A 82 -9.33 19.11 -0.11
C ASP A 82 -10.10 20.11 -0.99
N THR A 83 -11.44 19.92 -1.17
CA THR A 83 -12.27 20.77 -2.02
C THR A 83 -13.56 21.22 -1.34
N ASN A 84 -14.40 21.96 -2.06
CA ASN A 84 -15.72 22.42 -1.56
C ASN A 84 -16.83 21.36 -1.71
N ILE A 85 -16.54 20.18 -2.24
CA ILE A 85 -17.51 19.10 -2.41
C ILE A 85 -17.85 18.50 -1.05
N THR A 86 -19.15 18.41 -0.77
CA THR A 86 -19.65 17.84 0.49
C THR A 86 -20.01 16.37 0.34
N LYS A 87 -20.14 15.65 1.48
CA LYS A 87 -20.68 14.29 1.48
C LYS A 87 -22.04 14.20 0.79
N LYS A 88 -22.90 15.23 0.91
CA LYS A 88 -24.22 15.26 0.26
C LYS A 88 -24.10 15.26 -1.26
N ASP A 89 -23.16 16.01 -1.80
CA ASP A 89 -22.92 16.07 -3.25
C ASP A 89 -22.46 14.69 -3.78
N ILE A 90 -21.65 13.97 -2.98
CA ILE A 90 -21.24 12.60 -3.35
C ILE A 90 -22.44 11.65 -3.29
N ILE A 91 -23.32 11.76 -2.28
CA ILE A 91 -24.55 10.93 -2.21
C ILE A 91 -25.41 11.12 -3.44
N GLU A 92 -25.67 12.38 -3.84
CA GLU A 92 -26.51 12.71 -5.00
C GLU A 92 -25.94 12.18 -6.32
N LYS A 93 -24.61 12.20 -6.47
CA LYS A 93 -23.93 11.83 -7.72
C LYS A 93 -23.59 10.34 -7.81
N PHE A 94 -23.24 9.70 -6.68
CA PHE A 94 -22.64 8.36 -6.64
C PHE A 94 -23.32 7.39 -5.65
N GLY A 95 -24.29 7.87 -4.87
CA GLY A 95 -25.03 7.07 -3.90
C GLY A 95 -24.35 6.99 -2.53
N GLU A 96 -25.09 6.46 -1.56
CA GLU A 96 -24.70 6.42 -0.13
C GLU A 96 -23.48 5.54 0.11
N GLU A 97 -23.35 4.41 -0.62
CA GLU A 97 -22.26 3.45 -0.44
C GLU A 97 -20.90 4.11 -0.67
N ILE A 98 -20.71 4.75 -1.83
CA ILE A 98 -19.47 5.44 -2.19
C ILE A 98 -19.21 6.61 -1.23
N ALA A 99 -20.25 7.40 -0.93
CA ALA A 99 -20.14 8.55 -0.04
C ALA A 99 -19.75 8.16 1.40
N ASN A 100 -20.23 7.01 1.89
CA ASN A 100 -19.86 6.50 3.21
C ASN A 100 -18.41 6.02 3.27
N MET A 101 -17.91 5.40 2.20
CA MET A 101 -16.49 5.04 2.10
C MET A 101 -15.59 6.27 2.07
N VAL A 102 -15.89 7.27 1.24
CA VAL A 102 -15.15 8.54 1.17
C VAL A 102 -15.13 9.25 2.52
N ASP A 103 -16.30 9.42 3.18
CA ASP A 103 -16.42 10.01 4.53
C ASP A 103 -15.60 9.22 5.58
N GLY A 104 -15.58 7.89 5.48
CA GLY A 104 -14.80 7.02 6.34
C GLY A 104 -13.29 7.28 6.20
N VAL A 105 -12.79 7.40 4.97
CA VAL A 105 -11.37 7.70 4.69
C VAL A 105 -11.00 9.08 5.21
N THR A 106 -11.81 10.11 4.92
CA THR A 106 -11.61 11.49 5.39
C THR A 106 -11.53 11.56 6.93
N LYS A 107 -12.42 10.84 7.65
CA LYS A 107 -12.40 10.79 9.12
C LYS A 107 -11.15 10.12 9.70
N LEU A 108 -10.57 9.17 8.98
CA LEU A 108 -9.30 8.56 9.37
C LEU A 108 -8.10 9.48 9.14
N SER A 109 -8.18 10.43 8.22
CA SER A 109 -7.11 11.38 7.92
C SER A 109 -7.04 12.55 8.91
N LYS A 110 -8.18 13.01 9.45
CA LYS A 110 -8.31 14.21 10.29
C LYS A 110 -8.05 13.98 11.78
N LEU A 111 -6.93 13.34 12.12
CA LEU A 111 -6.64 13.03 13.51
C LEU A 111 -5.48 13.91 14.03
N GLU A 112 -5.80 14.85 14.94
CA GLU A 112 -4.83 15.64 15.70
C GLU A 112 -4.59 14.99 17.08
N TYR A 113 -3.35 14.94 17.54
CA TYR A 113 -2.97 14.22 18.76
C TYR A 113 -1.96 15.00 19.61
N ALA A 114 -2.06 14.84 20.93
CA ALA A 114 -1.19 15.49 21.90
C ALA A 114 0.14 14.76 22.10
N THR A 115 0.15 13.41 22.03
CA THR A 115 1.36 12.58 22.17
C THR A 115 1.40 11.44 21.15
N ILE A 116 2.62 10.90 20.90
CA ILE A 116 2.83 9.79 19.94
C ILE A 116 2.15 8.50 20.44
N GLU A 117 2.15 8.24 21.73
CA GLU A 117 1.61 7.01 22.32
C GLU A 117 0.08 7.03 22.36
N GLU A 118 -0.53 8.13 22.78
CA GLU A 118 -1.98 8.34 22.70
C GLU A 118 -2.48 8.29 21.26
N GLN A 119 -1.71 8.85 20.34
CA GLN A 119 -1.94 8.81 18.91
C GLN A 119 -2.05 7.37 18.38
N GLN A 120 -1.16 6.47 18.78
CA GLN A 120 -1.15 5.10 18.31
C GLN A 120 -2.40 4.33 18.76
N VAL A 121 -2.75 4.42 20.04
CA VAL A 121 -3.91 3.72 20.61
C VAL A 121 -5.22 4.19 19.95
N GLU A 122 -5.39 5.52 19.82
CA GLU A 122 -6.60 6.09 19.24
C GLU A 122 -6.69 5.85 17.72
N ASN A 123 -5.55 5.84 17.00
CA ASN A 123 -5.49 5.45 15.60
C ASN A 123 -5.95 3.99 15.41
N TYR A 124 -5.43 3.07 16.21
CA TYR A 124 -5.87 1.67 16.17
C TYR A 124 -7.37 1.56 16.45
N ARG A 125 -7.87 2.23 17.51
CA ARG A 125 -9.28 2.21 17.87
C ARG A 125 -10.17 2.69 16.72
N LYS A 126 -9.84 3.83 16.09
CA LYS A 126 -10.62 4.39 14.98
C LYS A 126 -10.55 3.54 13.73
N MET A 127 -9.39 2.97 13.43
CA MET A 127 -9.24 1.99 12.36
C MET A 127 -10.12 0.76 12.59
N PHE A 128 -10.14 0.20 13.80
CA PHE A 128 -11.01 -0.93 14.13
C PHE A 128 -12.50 -0.55 14.03
N LEU A 129 -12.88 0.64 14.46
CA LEU A 129 -14.26 1.13 14.33
C LEU A 129 -14.65 1.33 12.85
N ALA A 130 -13.75 1.83 12.02
CA ALA A 130 -13.98 1.97 10.58
C ALA A 130 -14.08 0.59 9.90
N MET A 131 -13.22 -0.37 10.27
CA MET A 131 -13.29 -1.76 9.79
C MET A 131 -14.63 -2.43 10.13
N GLY A 132 -15.17 -2.17 11.34
CA GLY A 132 -16.45 -2.71 11.76
C GLY A 132 -17.64 -2.19 10.95
N LYS A 133 -17.47 -1.03 10.27
CA LYS A 133 -18.47 -0.45 9.37
C LYS A 133 -18.29 -0.93 7.93
N ASP A 134 -17.10 -0.74 7.39
CA ASP A 134 -16.74 -1.16 6.03
C ASP A 134 -15.22 -1.32 5.92
N ILE A 135 -14.76 -2.54 5.72
CA ILE A 135 -13.33 -2.84 5.60
C ILE A 135 -12.66 -2.16 4.41
N ARG A 136 -13.43 -1.83 3.36
CA ARG A 136 -12.93 -1.18 2.15
C ARG A 136 -12.33 0.20 2.44
N VAL A 137 -12.83 0.89 3.48
CA VAL A 137 -12.25 2.16 3.96
C VAL A 137 -10.78 2.01 4.33
N ILE A 138 -10.44 0.91 5.02
CA ILE A 138 -9.05 0.64 5.41
C ILE A 138 -8.21 0.23 4.20
N LEU A 139 -8.79 -0.51 3.25
CA LEU A 139 -8.08 -0.90 2.02
C LEU A 139 -7.72 0.33 1.18
N ILE A 140 -8.64 1.29 1.06
CA ILE A 140 -8.37 2.59 0.42
C ILE A 140 -7.25 3.32 1.17
N LYS A 141 -7.32 3.42 2.50
CA LYS A 141 -6.31 4.13 3.32
C LYS A 141 -4.93 3.47 3.26
N LEU A 142 -4.85 2.15 3.22
CA LEU A 142 -3.59 1.43 3.03
C LEU A 142 -2.99 1.68 1.65
N SER A 143 -3.81 1.75 0.60
CA SER A 143 -3.39 2.03 -0.76
C SER A 143 -2.95 3.49 -0.94
N ASP A 144 -3.64 4.44 -0.31
CA ASP A 144 -3.25 5.84 -0.19
C ASP A 144 -1.88 5.95 0.50
N ARG A 145 -1.71 5.32 1.67
CA ARG A 145 -0.44 5.30 2.39
C ARG A 145 0.68 4.72 1.53
N LEU A 146 0.43 3.63 0.81
CA LEU A 146 1.44 3.03 -0.06
C LEU A 146 1.89 4.00 -1.16
N HIS A 147 0.95 4.67 -1.83
CA HIS A 147 1.32 5.65 -2.86
C HIS A 147 2.07 6.85 -2.26
N ASN A 148 1.66 7.34 -1.09
CA ASN A 148 2.37 8.40 -0.38
C ASN A 148 3.79 7.97 0.00
N MET A 149 4.02 6.73 0.39
CA MET A 149 5.35 6.19 0.66
C MET A 149 6.22 6.07 -0.59
N ARG A 150 5.65 5.71 -1.75
CA ARG A 150 6.36 5.66 -3.04
C ARG A 150 6.86 7.05 -3.47
N THR A 151 6.12 8.10 -3.12
CA THR A 151 6.45 9.50 -3.47
C THR A 151 7.12 10.27 -2.32
N LEU A 152 7.50 9.61 -1.24
CA LEU A 152 8.01 10.21 -0.02
C LEU A 152 9.30 11.02 -0.21
N LYS A 153 10.07 10.74 -1.27
CA LYS A 153 11.32 11.43 -1.63
C LYS A 153 11.16 12.94 -1.84
N PHE A 154 9.95 13.41 -2.16
CA PHE A 154 9.65 14.82 -2.41
C PHE A 154 9.33 15.63 -1.13
N LEU A 155 9.27 14.98 0.03
CA LEU A 155 9.06 15.62 1.32
C LEU A 155 10.39 16.00 2.00
N SER A 156 10.33 16.92 2.98
CA SER A 156 11.47 17.21 3.86
C SER A 156 11.90 15.98 4.67
N ARG A 157 13.16 15.93 5.09
CA ARG A 157 13.72 14.78 5.83
C ARG A 157 12.92 14.44 7.08
N ASP A 158 12.52 15.44 7.85
CA ASP A 158 11.73 15.24 9.07
C ASP A 158 10.37 14.59 8.76
N ARG A 159 9.70 15.04 7.71
CA ARG A 159 8.44 14.44 7.25
C ARG A 159 8.64 13.04 6.69
N GLN A 160 9.76 12.78 6.01
CA GLN A 160 10.10 11.42 5.55
C GLN A 160 10.22 10.46 6.74
N ILE A 161 10.95 10.85 7.79
CA ILE A 161 11.14 10.02 8.98
C ILE A 161 9.82 9.81 9.73
N ALA A 162 9.03 10.87 9.93
CA ALA A 162 7.74 10.78 10.62
C ALA A 162 6.77 9.83 9.89
N ASN A 163 6.59 10.02 8.58
CA ASN A 163 5.72 9.16 7.77
C ASN A 163 6.22 7.70 7.71
N ALA A 164 7.53 7.49 7.58
CA ALA A 164 8.10 6.15 7.57
C ALA A 164 7.92 5.44 8.91
N ARG A 165 8.08 6.15 10.05
CA ARG A 165 7.85 5.62 11.39
C ARG A 165 6.39 5.25 11.61
N GLU A 166 5.47 6.14 11.29
CA GLU A 166 4.03 5.87 11.38
C GLU A 166 3.64 4.67 10.52
N THR A 167 4.16 4.60 9.30
CA THR A 167 3.90 3.47 8.39
C THR A 167 4.40 2.16 8.96
N MET A 168 5.60 2.13 9.51
CA MET A 168 6.20 0.93 10.11
C MET A 168 5.45 0.44 11.35
N VAL A 169 4.97 1.38 12.19
CA VAL A 169 4.36 1.05 13.49
C VAL A 169 2.86 0.76 13.34
N LEU A 170 2.17 1.42 12.41
CA LEU A 170 0.71 1.35 12.31
C LEU A 170 0.23 0.63 11.05
N TYR A 171 0.61 1.11 9.86
CA TYR A 171 0.03 0.64 8.60
C TYR A 171 0.56 -0.73 8.14
N ALA A 172 1.85 -1.00 8.29
CA ALA A 172 2.40 -2.31 7.91
C ALA A 172 1.89 -3.45 8.80
N PRO A 173 1.79 -3.32 10.14
CA PRO A 173 1.13 -4.31 10.99
C PRO A 173 -0.36 -4.49 10.68
N LEU A 174 -1.06 -3.41 10.33
CA LEU A 174 -2.47 -3.49 9.93
C LEU A 174 -2.64 -4.28 8.63
N ALA A 175 -1.83 -3.99 7.60
CA ALA A 175 -1.81 -4.75 6.36
C ALA A 175 -1.51 -6.25 6.60
N ASN A 176 -0.60 -6.55 7.54
CA ASN A 176 -0.30 -7.93 7.95
C ASN A 176 -1.51 -8.63 8.56
N ARG A 177 -2.24 -7.98 9.46
CA ARG A 177 -3.45 -8.53 10.12
C ARG A 177 -4.58 -8.79 9.13
N LEU A 178 -4.67 -7.98 8.08
CA LEU A 178 -5.64 -8.15 6.99
C LEU A 178 -5.19 -9.17 5.93
N GLY A 179 -4.03 -9.80 6.10
CA GLY A 179 -3.49 -10.76 5.12
C GLY A 179 -2.98 -10.13 3.83
N MET A 180 -2.87 -8.78 3.78
CA MET A 180 -2.42 -8.04 2.61
C MET A 180 -0.89 -8.00 2.53
N TYR A 181 -0.30 -9.17 2.35
CA TYR A 181 1.15 -9.32 2.46
C TYR A 181 1.94 -8.50 1.44
N SER A 182 1.44 -8.33 0.23
CA SER A 182 2.10 -7.51 -0.80
C SER A 182 2.24 -6.05 -0.36
N LEU A 183 1.16 -5.45 0.16
CA LEU A 183 1.19 -4.09 0.70
C LEU A 183 2.10 -4.00 1.93
N LYS A 184 1.97 -4.95 2.87
CA LYS A 184 2.81 -4.99 4.07
C LYS A 184 4.29 -4.92 3.72
N TRP A 185 4.75 -5.79 2.83
CA TRP A 185 6.17 -5.86 2.51
C TRP A 185 6.69 -4.60 1.82
N GLU A 186 5.90 -4.05 0.91
CA GLU A 186 6.30 -2.81 0.24
C GLU A 186 6.32 -1.63 1.22
N LEU A 187 5.33 -1.52 2.11
CA LEU A 187 5.30 -0.52 3.18
C LEU A 187 6.51 -0.66 4.12
N GLU A 188 6.85 -1.89 4.52
CA GLU A 188 8.02 -2.17 5.36
C GLU A 188 9.34 -1.80 4.65
N ASP A 189 9.53 -2.22 3.38
CA ASP A 189 10.75 -1.96 2.62
C ASP A 189 10.93 -0.45 2.33
N LEU A 190 9.85 0.25 1.99
CA LEU A 190 9.88 1.70 1.81
C LEU A 190 10.19 2.44 3.12
N SER A 191 9.59 2.02 4.23
CA SER A 191 9.87 2.61 5.56
C SER A 191 11.29 2.33 6.00
N PHE A 192 11.81 1.13 5.80
CA PHE A 192 13.16 0.73 6.11
C PHE A 192 14.20 1.62 5.42
N LYS A 193 13.98 1.94 4.16
CA LYS A 193 14.85 2.83 3.37
C LYS A 193 15.03 4.22 4.01
N TYR A 194 13.99 4.77 4.64
CA TYR A 194 14.04 6.11 5.23
C TYR A 194 14.46 6.10 6.70
N LEU A 195 14.13 5.05 7.45
CA LEU A 195 14.46 4.93 8.87
C LEU A 195 15.90 4.46 9.11
N TYR A 196 16.40 3.56 8.25
CA TYR A 196 17.71 2.91 8.37
C TYR A 196 18.46 2.97 7.03
N PRO A 197 18.84 4.17 6.55
CA PRO A 197 19.34 4.37 5.18
C PRO A 197 20.70 3.71 4.92
N GLU A 198 21.54 3.57 5.93
CA GLU A 198 22.87 2.93 5.80
C GLU A 198 22.71 1.42 5.69
N GLU A 199 21.98 0.81 6.61
CA GLU A 199 21.69 -0.63 6.61
C GLU A 199 20.90 -1.05 5.36
N TYR A 200 20.00 -0.19 4.90
CA TYR A 200 19.26 -0.41 3.65
C TYR A 200 20.23 -0.46 2.47
N ARG A 201 21.19 0.46 2.38
CA ARG A 201 22.17 0.54 1.28
C ARG A 201 23.08 -0.68 1.28
N GLU A 202 23.67 -1.02 2.42
CA GLU A 202 24.51 -2.19 2.58
C GLU A 202 23.78 -3.47 2.17
N LEU A 203 22.53 -3.62 2.61
CA LEU A 203 21.73 -4.79 2.30
C LEU A 203 21.40 -4.87 0.81
N VAL A 204 21.03 -3.76 0.16
CA VAL A 204 20.76 -3.70 -1.28
C VAL A 204 21.98 -4.06 -2.09
N GLU A 205 23.16 -3.53 -1.75
CA GLU A 205 24.43 -3.85 -2.43
C GLU A 205 24.79 -5.34 -2.27
N GLY A 206 24.65 -5.87 -1.05
CA GLY A 206 24.91 -7.28 -0.78
C GLY A 206 23.97 -8.23 -1.51
N ILE A 207 22.68 -7.86 -1.61
CA ILE A 207 21.66 -8.65 -2.31
C ILE A 207 21.82 -8.57 -3.82
N ASN A 208 22.13 -7.40 -4.38
CA ASN A 208 22.26 -7.24 -5.83
C ASN A 208 23.43 -8.07 -6.38
N LYS A 209 24.54 -8.20 -5.65
CA LYS A 209 25.68 -9.07 -6.01
C LYS A 209 25.28 -10.54 -6.20
N LYS A 210 24.23 -11.01 -5.54
CA LYS A 210 23.78 -12.42 -5.56
C LYS A 210 22.37 -12.59 -6.16
N ARG A 211 21.86 -11.57 -6.84
CA ARG A 211 20.47 -11.58 -7.33
C ARG A 211 20.20 -12.71 -8.32
N GLU A 212 21.08 -12.88 -9.30
CA GLU A 212 20.92 -13.92 -10.32
C GLU A 212 21.01 -15.33 -9.74
N GLU A 213 21.96 -15.55 -8.83
CA GLU A 213 22.11 -16.84 -8.14
C GLU A 213 20.85 -17.19 -7.34
N ARG A 214 20.27 -16.21 -6.63
CA ARG A 214 19.06 -16.41 -5.85
C ARG A 214 17.83 -16.69 -6.71
N LEU A 215 17.68 -16.01 -7.84
CA LEU A 215 16.58 -16.28 -8.76
C LEU A 215 16.70 -17.67 -9.36
N LYS A 216 17.88 -18.07 -9.85
CA LYS A 216 18.13 -19.41 -10.34
C LYS A 216 17.83 -20.48 -9.28
N PHE A 217 18.21 -20.24 -8.03
CA PHE A 217 17.94 -21.18 -6.94
C PHE A 217 16.44 -21.33 -6.68
N ILE A 218 15.67 -20.21 -6.67
CA ILE A 218 14.22 -20.25 -6.51
C ILE A 218 13.58 -21.05 -7.64
N ASP A 219 13.96 -20.80 -8.89
CA ASP A 219 13.43 -21.51 -10.04
C ASP A 219 13.72 -23.03 -9.98
N GLN A 220 14.93 -23.42 -9.58
CA GLN A 220 15.31 -24.83 -9.39
C GLN A 220 14.43 -25.52 -8.32
N ILE A 221 14.22 -24.87 -7.17
CA ILE A 221 13.36 -25.42 -6.10
C ILE A 221 11.90 -25.52 -6.57
N MET A 222 11.38 -24.50 -7.26
CA MET A 222 10.02 -24.53 -7.80
C MET A 222 9.82 -25.72 -8.76
N GLU A 223 10.77 -25.99 -9.66
CA GLU A 223 10.70 -27.11 -10.59
C GLU A 223 10.79 -28.48 -9.87
N GLN A 224 11.60 -28.59 -8.83
CA GLN A 224 11.67 -29.79 -8.01
C GLN A 224 10.32 -30.06 -7.33
N ILE A 225 9.70 -29.02 -6.73
CA ILE A 225 8.40 -29.14 -6.07
C ILE A 225 7.30 -29.51 -7.08
N LYS A 226 7.25 -28.85 -8.24
CA LYS A 226 6.29 -29.17 -9.32
C LYS A 226 6.43 -30.63 -9.79
N THR A 227 7.68 -31.10 -9.92
CA THR A 227 7.95 -32.49 -10.31
C THR A 227 7.48 -33.48 -9.25
N ALA A 228 7.70 -33.16 -7.97
CA ALA A 228 7.26 -34.00 -6.86
C ALA A 228 5.71 -34.07 -6.78
N LEU A 229 5.03 -32.93 -6.96
CA LEU A 229 3.55 -32.87 -6.99
C LEU A 229 2.98 -33.69 -8.15
N LYS A 230 3.57 -33.56 -9.37
CA LYS A 230 3.15 -34.35 -10.53
C LYS A 230 3.29 -35.86 -10.29
N LYS A 231 4.40 -36.31 -9.68
CA LYS A 231 4.60 -37.75 -9.36
C LYS A 231 3.53 -38.29 -8.41
N GLN A 232 3.04 -37.45 -7.51
CA GLN A 232 2.00 -37.80 -6.55
C GLN A 232 0.57 -37.49 -7.04
N LYS A 233 0.41 -37.04 -8.30
CA LYS A 233 -0.89 -36.66 -8.90
C LYS A 233 -1.61 -35.57 -8.09
N ILE A 234 -0.88 -34.66 -7.45
CA ILE A 234 -1.41 -33.52 -6.73
C ILE A 234 -1.43 -32.32 -7.68
N GLU A 235 -2.59 -31.75 -7.90
CA GLU A 235 -2.76 -30.50 -8.64
C GLU A 235 -2.54 -29.32 -7.69
N GLY A 236 -1.73 -28.34 -8.09
CA GLY A 236 -1.46 -27.15 -7.31
C GLY A 236 -0.53 -26.19 -8.04
N GLU A 237 -0.68 -24.91 -7.75
CA GLU A 237 0.21 -23.87 -8.23
C GLU A 237 1.42 -23.74 -7.29
N VAL A 238 2.63 -23.73 -7.88
CA VAL A 238 3.87 -23.52 -7.13
C VAL A 238 4.41 -22.16 -7.47
N THR A 239 4.42 -21.26 -6.49
CA THR A 239 5.00 -19.92 -6.61
C THR A 239 6.18 -19.76 -5.68
N GLY A 240 7.22 -19.06 -6.15
CA GLY A 240 8.41 -18.75 -5.38
C GLY A 240 8.77 -17.27 -5.48
N ARG A 241 9.31 -16.71 -4.40
CA ARG A 241 9.72 -15.31 -4.39
C ARG A 241 10.95 -15.07 -3.50
N ALA A 242 11.71 -14.06 -3.84
CA ALA A 242 12.78 -13.59 -2.98
C ALA A 242 12.19 -12.94 -1.70
N LYS A 243 12.86 -13.13 -0.57
CA LYS A 243 12.50 -12.52 0.70
C LYS A 243 12.73 -11.00 0.63
N HIS A 244 11.79 -10.23 1.21
CA HIS A 244 11.84 -8.76 1.24
C HIS A 244 12.99 -8.24 2.11
N LEU A 245 13.48 -7.03 1.78
CA LEU A 245 14.66 -6.43 2.39
C LEU A 245 14.53 -6.30 3.91
N TYR A 246 13.45 -5.70 4.38
CA TYR A 246 13.22 -5.54 5.82
C TYR A 246 13.09 -6.87 6.56
N SER A 247 12.50 -7.88 5.94
CA SER A 247 12.43 -9.23 6.52
C SER A 247 13.81 -9.89 6.65
N ILE A 248 14.74 -9.62 5.71
CA ILE A 248 16.13 -10.09 5.78
C ILE A 248 16.85 -9.34 6.91
N TYR A 249 16.73 -8.01 6.95
CA TYR A 249 17.32 -7.17 8.00
C TYR A 249 16.91 -7.63 9.40
N ASN A 250 15.62 -7.84 9.64
CA ASN A 250 15.12 -8.32 10.93
C ASN A 250 15.67 -9.71 11.31
N LYS A 251 15.81 -10.59 10.34
CA LYS A 251 16.43 -11.89 10.60
C LYS A 251 17.89 -11.73 11.00
N MET A 252 18.66 -10.96 10.25
CA MET A 252 20.07 -10.70 10.56
C MET A 252 20.27 -10.05 11.93
N LYS A 253 19.41 -9.09 12.28
CA LYS A 253 19.45 -8.43 13.61
C LYS A 253 19.19 -9.44 14.72
N ARG A 254 18.17 -10.26 14.60
CA ARG A 254 17.83 -11.30 15.58
C ARG A 254 18.93 -12.33 15.73
N ASP A 255 19.52 -12.77 14.62
CA ASP A 255 20.61 -13.75 14.64
C ASP A 255 21.88 -13.15 15.30
N LYS A 256 22.18 -11.86 15.10
CA LYS A 256 23.25 -11.15 15.81
C LYS A 256 22.96 -11.01 17.33
N GLU A 257 21.73 -10.66 17.71
CA GLU A 257 21.32 -10.57 19.11
C GLU A 257 21.42 -11.93 19.80
N PHE A 258 21.06 -13.02 19.12
CA PHE A 258 21.19 -14.39 19.62
C PHE A 258 22.67 -14.77 19.87
N LEU A 259 23.54 -14.53 18.89
CA LEU A 259 24.98 -14.77 19.02
C LEU A 259 25.61 -13.95 20.15
N LEU A 260 25.20 -12.69 20.34
CA LEU A 260 25.67 -11.86 21.44
C LEU A 260 25.17 -12.35 22.81
N TRP A 261 23.97 -12.93 22.85
CA TRP A 261 23.42 -13.53 24.07
C TRP A 261 24.17 -14.81 24.43
N GLU A 262 24.43 -15.70 23.46
CA GLU A 262 25.24 -16.92 23.65
C GLU A 262 26.65 -16.57 24.16
N ASN A 263 27.32 -15.60 23.53
CA ASN A 263 28.68 -15.19 23.93
C ASN A 263 28.76 -14.50 25.30
N LYS A 264 27.64 -14.03 25.89
CA LYS A 264 27.59 -13.44 27.23
C LYS A 264 27.25 -14.46 28.32
N ASN A 265 26.74 -15.63 27.96
CA ASN A 265 26.25 -16.65 28.90
C ASN A 265 27.05 -17.96 28.83
N ILE A 266 28.20 -17.95 28.13
CA ILE A 266 29.28 -18.96 28.19
C ILE A 266 30.45 -18.32 28.98
#